data_09743212f48dfb5b56c96d4c493561ee
#
_entry.id   09743212f48dfb5b56c96d4c493561ee
#
_cell.length_a   1.000
_cell.length_b   1.000
_cell.length_c   1.000
_cell.angle_alpha   90.00
_cell.angle_beta   90.00
_cell.angle_gamma   90.00
#
_symmetry.space_group_name_H-M   'P 1'
#
loop_
_entity.id
_entity.type
_entity.pdbx_description
1 polymer ?
#
loop_
_entity_poly.entity_id
_entity_poly.type
_entity_poly.pdbx_seq_one_letter_code
_entity_poly.pdbx_strand_id
1 'polypeptide(L)'
;MNSSADTTQTTRRATYIVIGVVLLVLGIVALIAFNANNQTQAAEQKADQLIATLGQAGLRAPPKDQVVRVLGDDGGVVCDDPQLALKKAIMYGLATNGAAGPGLRPVIADNRLVQAGLAVVKTYCPDELPELTKTADQFKTADLVNR
;
A
#
# COMPACT_ATOMS: atom_id res chain seq x y z
N MET A 1 -7.28 -65.53 -20.60
CA MET A 1 -8.38 -64.52 -20.59
C MET A 1 -8.35 -63.72 -19.28
N ASN A 2 -7.28 -62.91 -19.04
CA ASN A 2 -7.18 -62.12 -17.80
C ASN A 2 -6.79 -60.63 -18.03
N SER A 3 -6.88 -60.16 -19.27
CA SER A 3 -6.45 -58.75 -19.58
C SER A 3 -7.52 -57.69 -19.33
N SER A 4 -8.80 -58.07 -19.20
CA SER A 4 -9.90 -57.04 -19.08
C SER A 4 -10.12 -56.51 -17.67
N ALA A 5 -9.75 -57.28 -16.63
CA ALA A 5 -9.95 -56.86 -15.23
C ALA A 5 -8.88 -55.85 -14.76
N ASP A 6 -7.68 -55.97 -15.27
CA ASP A 6 -6.51 -55.17 -14.88
C ASP A 6 -6.64 -53.75 -15.45
N THR A 7 -7.15 -53.61 -16.67
CA THR A 7 -7.38 -52.29 -17.35
C THR A 7 -8.42 -51.48 -16.59
N THR A 8 -9.45 -52.10 -16.02
CA THR A 8 -10.52 -51.42 -15.30
C THR A 8 -10.07 -50.86 -13.94
N GLN A 9 -9.17 -51.59 -13.24
CA GLN A 9 -8.59 -51.11 -11.99
C GLN A 9 -7.61 -49.94 -12.19
N THR A 10 -6.79 -50.01 -13.22
CA THR A 10 -5.82 -48.96 -13.56
C THR A 10 -6.53 -47.67 -13.95
N THR A 11 -7.60 -47.78 -14.76
CA THR A 11 -8.42 -46.62 -15.14
C THR A 11 -9.11 -45.96 -13.95
N ARG A 12 -9.65 -46.72 -13.04
CA ARG A 12 -10.28 -46.19 -11.82
C ARG A 12 -9.27 -45.47 -10.93
N ARG A 13 -8.08 -46.03 -10.73
CA ARG A 13 -7.01 -45.37 -9.95
C ARG A 13 -6.57 -44.07 -10.60
N ALA A 14 -6.38 -44.06 -11.93
CA ALA A 14 -6.03 -42.86 -12.67
C ALA A 14 -7.11 -41.77 -12.53
N THR A 15 -8.39 -42.14 -12.59
CA THR A 15 -9.51 -41.21 -12.42
C THR A 15 -9.52 -40.59 -11.01
N TYR A 16 -9.31 -41.37 -9.95
CA TYR A 16 -9.23 -40.83 -8.60
C TYR A 16 -8.04 -39.91 -8.38
N ILE A 17 -6.88 -40.23 -8.98
CA ILE A 17 -5.70 -39.38 -8.93
C ILE A 17 -5.98 -38.05 -9.63
N VAL A 18 -6.58 -38.06 -10.81
CA VAL A 18 -6.93 -36.85 -11.54
C VAL A 18 -7.92 -36.00 -10.77
N ILE A 19 -8.97 -36.60 -10.20
CA ILE A 19 -9.93 -35.87 -9.36
C ILE A 19 -9.24 -35.27 -8.14
N GLY A 20 -8.37 -36.03 -7.47
CA GLY A 20 -7.60 -35.56 -6.32
C GLY A 20 -6.72 -34.35 -6.63
N VAL A 21 -6.01 -34.39 -7.77
CA VAL A 21 -5.17 -33.30 -8.26
C VAL A 21 -6.03 -32.06 -8.59
N VAL A 22 -7.16 -32.24 -9.26
CA VAL A 22 -8.06 -31.13 -9.58
C VAL A 22 -8.60 -30.46 -8.31
N LEU A 23 -9.04 -31.26 -7.32
CA LEU A 23 -9.53 -30.72 -6.06
C LEU A 23 -8.45 -29.97 -5.27
N LEU A 24 -7.20 -30.48 -5.29
CA LEU A 24 -6.06 -29.83 -4.66
C LEU A 24 -5.78 -28.47 -5.32
N VAL A 25 -5.74 -28.42 -6.66
CA VAL A 25 -5.53 -27.16 -7.40
C VAL A 25 -6.65 -26.16 -7.10
N LEU A 26 -7.91 -26.60 -7.14
CA LEU A 26 -9.04 -25.73 -6.80
C LEU A 26 -8.95 -25.23 -5.35
N GLY A 27 -8.53 -26.06 -4.40
CA GLY A 27 -8.30 -25.65 -3.01
C GLY A 27 -7.23 -24.56 -2.89
N ILE A 28 -6.10 -24.72 -3.59
CA ILE A 28 -5.03 -23.70 -3.61
C ILE A 28 -5.53 -22.39 -4.20
N VAL A 29 -6.24 -22.43 -5.34
CA VAL A 29 -6.80 -21.24 -5.98
C VAL A 29 -7.80 -20.53 -5.05
N ALA A 30 -8.65 -21.30 -4.36
CA ALA A 30 -9.60 -20.74 -3.40
C ALA A 30 -8.91 -20.05 -2.21
N LEU A 31 -7.83 -20.63 -1.68
CA LEU A 31 -7.06 -20.01 -0.60
C LEU A 31 -6.38 -18.72 -1.05
N ILE A 32 -5.79 -18.68 -2.24
CA ILE A 32 -5.17 -17.47 -2.80
C ILE A 32 -6.22 -16.37 -3.00
N ALA A 33 -7.37 -16.71 -3.59
CA ALA A 33 -8.45 -15.76 -3.83
C ALA A 33 -9.04 -15.20 -2.51
N PHE A 34 -9.19 -16.05 -1.49
CA PHE A 34 -9.67 -15.65 -0.17
C PHE A 34 -8.69 -14.68 0.50
N ASN A 35 -7.39 -14.98 0.47
CA ASN A 35 -6.36 -14.13 1.05
C ASN A 35 -6.29 -12.76 0.34
N ALA A 36 -6.34 -12.74 -1.00
CA ALA A 36 -6.36 -11.50 -1.78
C ALA A 36 -7.57 -10.62 -1.44
N ASN A 37 -8.76 -11.24 -1.25
CA ASN A 37 -9.96 -10.49 -0.87
C ASN A 37 -9.84 -9.87 0.54
N ASN A 38 -9.28 -10.60 1.50
CA ASN A 38 -9.04 -10.07 2.85
C ASN A 38 -8.07 -8.88 2.85
N GLN A 39 -6.97 -8.96 2.09
CA GLN A 39 -6.01 -7.86 1.95
C GLN A 39 -6.67 -6.63 1.31
N THR A 40 -7.50 -6.83 0.29
CA THR A 40 -8.23 -5.73 -0.34
C THR A 40 -9.17 -5.03 0.65
N GLN A 41 -9.93 -5.79 1.45
CA GLN A 41 -10.82 -5.22 2.46
C GLN A 41 -10.04 -4.45 3.55
N ALA A 42 -8.91 -4.99 4.02
CA ALA A 42 -8.04 -4.31 4.98
C ALA A 42 -7.47 -3.01 4.41
N ALA A 43 -7.02 -3.03 3.15
CA ALA A 43 -6.53 -1.84 2.44
C ALA A 43 -7.61 -0.77 2.30
N GLU A 44 -8.85 -1.17 1.96
CA GLU A 44 -9.98 -0.23 1.88
C GLU A 44 -10.32 0.41 3.21
N GLN A 45 -10.34 -0.35 4.31
CA GLN A 45 -10.60 0.17 5.65
C GLN A 45 -9.53 1.17 6.08
N LYS A 46 -8.24 0.86 5.87
CA LYS A 46 -7.15 1.79 6.16
C LYS A 46 -7.20 3.05 5.28
N ALA A 47 -7.58 2.90 4.01
CA ALA A 47 -7.77 4.04 3.12
C ALA A 47 -8.89 4.97 3.60
N ASP A 48 -10.01 4.42 4.07
CA ASP A 48 -11.10 5.22 4.64
C ASP A 48 -10.66 5.97 5.91
N GLN A 49 -9.90 5.31 6.79
CA GLN A 49 -9.33 5.94 7.98
C GLN A 49 -8.37 7.08 7.62
N LEU A 50 -7.50 6.87 6.63
CA LEU A 50 -6.58 7.90 6.17
C LEU A 50 -7.33 9.10 5.58
N ILE A 51 -8.32 8.85 4.71
CA ILE A 51 -9.14 9.90 4.09
C ILE A 51 -9.86 10.74 5.16
N ALA A 52 -10.42 10.08 6.17
CA ALA A 52 -11.06 10.75 7.30
C ALA A 52 -10.06 11.60 8.10
N THR A 53 -8.87 11.08 8.38
CA THR A 53 -7.80 11.78 9.10
C THR A 53 -7.32 13.02 8.33
N LEU A 54 -7.11 12.89 7.00
CA LEU A 54 -6.75 14.00 6.15
C LEU A 54 -7.85 15.07 6.09
N GLY A 55 -9.10 14.66 6.00
CA GLY A 55 -10.25 15.56 6.04
C GLY A 55 -10.35 16.35 7.36
N GLN A 56 -10.12 15.71 8.49
CA GLN A 56 -10.07 16.37 9.81
C GLN A 56 -8.92 17.39 9.90
N ALA A 57 -7.80 17.11 9.26
CA ALA A 57 -6.66 18.03 9.17
C ALA A 57 -6.86 19.16 8.14
N GLY A 58 -8.00 19.24 7.46
CA GLY A 58 -8.26 20.22 6.41
C GLY A 58 -7.43 19.99 5.13
N LEU A 59 -6.90 18.79 4.94
CA LEU A 59 -6.11 18.41 3.78
C LEU A 59 -7.02 17.77 2.72
N ARG A 60 -6.68 17.98 1.45
CA ARG A 60 -7.38 17.31 0.35
C ARG A 60 -6.98 15.84 0.30
N ALA A 61 -7.93 14.97 0.51
CA ALA A 61 -7.72 13.53 0.37
C ALA A 61 -7.71 13.11 -1.10
N PRO A 62 -6.82 12.19 -1.51
CA PRO A 62 -6.88 11.57 -2.82
C PRO A 62 -8.07 10.60 -2.92
N PRO A 63 -8.46 10.18 -4.15
CA PRO A 63 -9.47 9.15 -4.33
C PRO A 63 -9.08 7.84 -3.65
N LYS A 64 -10.06 7.14 -3.05
CA LYS A 64 -9.84 5.91 -2.28
C LYS A 64 -9.12 4.82 -3.09
N ASP A 65 -9.49 4.65 -4.36
CA ASP A 65 -8.86 3.66 -5.24
C ASP A 65 -7.37 3.90 -5.47
N GLN A 66 -6.93 5.17 -5.48
CA GLN A 66 -5.53 5.53 -5.57
C GLN A 66 -4.79 5.22 -4.26
N VAL A 67 -5.40 5.51 -3.11
CA VAL A 67 -4.83 5.18 -1.80
C VAL A 67 -4.61 3.68 -1.68
N VAL A 68 -5.64 2.88 -1.97
CA VAL A 68 -5.59 1.41 -1.91
C VAL A 68 -4.50 0.86 -2.84
N ARG A 69 -4.38 1.42 -4.06
CA ARG A 69 -3.41 0.96 -5.06
C ARG A 69 -1.96 1.26 -4.68
N VAL A 70 -1.72 2.39 -4.00
CA VAL A 70 -0.37 2.85 -3.67
C VAL A 70 0.10 2.35 -2.31
N LEU A 71 -0.78 2.33 -1.31
CA LEU A 71 -0.44 2.01 0.07
C LEU A 71 -0.81 0.56 0.46
N GLY A 72 -1.71 -0.10 -0.28
CA GLY A 72 -2.14 -1.44 0.09
C GLY A 72 -2.77 -1.51 1.47
N ASP A 73 -2.56 -2.63 2.15
CA ASP A 73 -2.98 -2.87 3.53
C ASP A 73 -1.85 -2.62 4.55
N ASP A 74 -0.60 -2.53 4.10
CA ASP A 74 0.60 -2.40 4.93
C ASP A 74 1.27 -1.02 4.87
N GLY A 75 0.86 -0.14 3.95
CA GLY A 75 1.46 1.18 3.72
C GLY A 75 2.60 1.18 2.71
N GLY A 76 2.98 0.00 2.20
CA GLY A 76 3.99 -0.20 1.16
C GLY A 76 5.29 0.54 1.45
N VAL A 77 5.89 1.11 0.40
CA VAL A 77 7.19 1.81 0.48
C VAL A 77 7.23 2.98 1.47
N VAL A 78 6.06 3.49 1.91
CA VAL A 78 6.01 4.57 2.90
C VAL A 78 6.33 4.04 4.29
N CYS A 79 5.91 2.83 4.61
CA CYS A 79 6.19 2.19 5.89
C CYS A 79 7.53 1.44 5.92
N ASP A 80 8.07 1.07 4.74
CA ASP A 80 9.41 0.48 4.64
C ASP A 80 10.52 1.48 5.03
N ASP A 81 10.42 2.74 4.57
CA ASP A 81 11.33 3.83 4.93
C ASP A 81 10.57 5.18 4.91
N PRO A 82 9.90 5.53 6.02
CA PRO A 82 9.09 6.75 6.11
C PRO A 82 9.90 8.04 5.92
N GLN A 83 11.15 8.04 6.35
CA GLN A 83 12.03 9.21 6.23
C GLN A 83 12.41 9.47 4.78
N LEU A 84 12.78 8.41 4.04
CA LEU A 84 13.11 8.52 2.62
C LEU A 84 11.87 8.87 1.80
N ALA A 85 10.71 8.28 2.13
CA ALA A 85 9.45 8.58 1.48
C ALA A 85 9.08 10.06 1.63
N LEU A 86 9.19 10.62 2.84
CA LEU A 86 8.94 12.05 3.09
C LEU A 86 9.92 12.95 2.34
N LYS A 87 11.22 12.64 2.37
CA LYS A 87 12.25 13.39 1.63
C LYS A 87 11.96 13.39 0.13
N LYS A 88 11.63 12.24 -0.45
CA LYS A 88 11.26 12.13 -1.87
C LYS A 88 10.01 12.94 -2.19
N ALA A 89 8.98 12.86 -1.36
CA ALA A 89 7.74 13.61 -1.55
C ALA A 89 8.00 15.13 -1.57
N ILE A 90 8.83 15.63 -0.64
CA ILE A 90 9.24 17.05 -0.61
C ILE A 90 10.02 17.41 -1.88
N MET A 91 10.97 16.59 -2.32
CA MET A 91 11.75 16.85 -3.55
C MET A 91 10.86 16.87 -4.79
N TYR A 92 9.92 15.94 -4.92
CA TYR A 92 8.96 15.94 -6.04
C TYR A 92 8.02 17.14 -5.99
N GLY A 93 7.55 17.53 -4.80
CA GLY A 93 6.74 18.73 -4.61
C GLY A 93 7.47 20.00 -5.07
N LEU A 94 8.77 20.12 -4.76
CA LEU A 94 9.61 21.25 -5.20
C LEU A 94 9.83 21.22 -6.72
N ALA A 95 10.07 20.06 -7.31
CA ALA A 95 10.28 19.93 -8.74
C ALA A 95 9.02 20.30 -9.55
N THR A 96 7.85 19.91 -9.07
CA THR A 96 6.57 20.19 -9.75
C THR A 96 6.10 21.65 -9.58
N ASN A 97 6.49 22.31 -8.49
CA ASN A 97 6.14 23.71 -8.23
C ASN A 97 7.07 24.74 -8.90
N GLY A 98 7.96 24.29 -9.79
CA GLY A 98 8.88 25.17 -10.51
C GLY A 98 10.00 25.77 -9.65
N ALA A 99 10.17 25.31 -8.41
CA ALA A 99 11.25 25.77 -7.52
C ALA A 99 12.62 25.19 -7.86
N ALA A 100 12.70 24.24 -8.79
CA ALA A 100 13.93 23.60 -9.26
C ALA A 100 14.60 24.41 -10.39
N GLY A 101 14.98 25.67 -10.15
CA GLY A 101 15.67 26.51 -11.11
C GLY A 101 17.08 26.92 -10.63
N PRO A 102 17.95 27.46 -11.52
CA PRO A 102 19.23 28.04 -11.12
C PRO A 102 18.99 29.22 -10.19
N GLY A 103 19.42 29.12 -8.93
CA GLY A 103 19.15 30.08 -7.87
C GLY A 103 18.33 29.51 -6.71
N LEU A 104 18.47 28.22 -6.47
CA LEU A 104 17.80 27.47 -5.39
C LEU A 104 17.73 28.26 -4.08
N ARG A 105 16.51 28.66 -3.74
CA ARG A 105 16.21 29.10 -2.38
C ARG A 105 16.27 27.91 -1.44
N PRO A 106 16.57 28.10 -0.15
CA PRO A 106 16.61 26.99 0.82
C PRO A 106 15.29 26.24 0.75
N VAL A 107 15.38 24.90 0.73
CA VAL A 107 14.24 23.98 0.63
C VAL A 107 13.27 24.25 1.78
N ILE A 108 12.16 24.88 1.46
CA ILE A 108 11.06 25.06 2.39
C ILE A 108 10.05 23.99 2.02
N ALA A 109 9.83 23.03 2.91
CA ALA A 109 8.81 21.99 2.73
C ALA A 109 7.42 22.60 2.91
N ASP A 110 6.46 22.20 2.09
CA ASP A 110 5.06 22.55 2.34
C ASP A 110 4.58 21.85 3.61
N ASN A 111 4.10 22.62 4.58
CA ASN A 111 3.59 22.10 5.85
C ASN A 111 2.49 21.05 5.64
N ARG A 112 1.63 21.24 4.64
CA ARG A 112 0.56 20.29 4.30
C ARG A 112 1.10 18.93 3.84
N LEU A 113 2.20 18.95 3.09
CA LEU A 113 2.85 17.72 2.62
C LEU A 113 3.43 16.94 3.82
N VAL A 114 4.07 17.63 4.76
CA VAL A 114 4.61 17.01 5.98
C VAL A 114 3.47 16.44 6.84
N GLN A 115 2.39 17.21 7.03
CA GLN A 115 1.22 16.73 7.77
C GLN A 115 0.55 15.53 7.10
N ALA A 116 0.45 15.51 5.76
CA ALA A 116 -0.08 14.37 5.04
C ALA A 116 0.81 13.12 5.20
N GLY A 117 2.13 13.28 5.15
CA GLY A 117 3.08 12.19 5.41
C GLY A 117 2.94 11.62 6.82
N LEU A 118 2.84 12.47 7.83
CA LEU A 118 2.61 12.06 9.22
C LEU A 118 1.25 11.34 9.39
N ALA A 119 0.20 11.79 8.69
CA ALA A 119 -1.10 11.14 8.71
C ALA A 119 -1.06 9.73 8.10
N VAL A 120 -0.32 9.53 7.01
CA VAL A 120 -0.12 8.21 6.39
C VAL A 120 0.58 7.27 7.37
N VAL A 121 1.72 7.67 7.93
CA VAL A 121 2.49 6.84 8.87
C VAL A 121 1.68 6.55 10.13
N LYS A 122 0.95 7.51 10.66
CA LYS A 122 0.06 7.32 11.81
C LYS A 122 -1.02 6.26 11.56
N THR A 123 -1.52 6.16 10.33
CA THR A 123 -2.60 5.23 9.98
C THR A 123 -2.09 3.83 9.64
N TYR A 124 -0.95 3.74 8.95
CA TYR A 124 -0.44 2.48 8.40
C TYR A 124 0.65 1.83 9.26
N CYS A 125 1.56 2.63 9.82
CA CYS A 125 2.73 2.18 10.58
C CYS A 125 3.00 3.11 11.80
N PRO A 126 2.11 3.13 12.80
CA PRO A 126 2.20 4.06 13.93
C PRO A 126 3.50 3.94 14.74
N ASP A 127 4.17 2.80 14.71
CA ASP A 127 5.42 2.55 15.41
C ASP A 127 6.57 3.42 14.88
N GLU A 128 6.53 3.79 13.60
CA GLU A 128 7.52 4.65 12.93
C GLU A 128 7.26 6.16 13.11
N LEU A 129 6.09 6.52 13.68
CA LEU A 129 5.66 7.91 13.83
C LEU A 129 6.65 8.76 14.65
N PRO A 130 7.23 8.29 15.79
CA PRO A 130 8.15 9.09 16.59
C PRO A 130 9.44 9.47 15.85
N GLU A 131 9.97 8.56 15.04
CA GLU A 131 11.17 8.82 14.25
C GLU A 131 10.88 9.77 13.08
N LEU A 132 9.75 9.58 12.41
CA LEU A 132 9.35 10.48 11.33
C LEU A 132 9.10 11.90 11.85
N THR A 133 8.49 12.06 13.03
CA THR A 133 8.24 13.36 13.64
C THR A 133 9.55 14.10 13.91
N LYS A 134 10.56 13.42 14.50
CA LYS A 134 11.89 14.02 14.71
C LYS A 134 12.53 14.50 13.40
N THR A 135 12.34 13.73 12.32
CA THR A 135 12.85 14.11 11.00
C THR A 135 12.06 15.28 10.43
N ALA A 136 10.74 15.29 10.59
CA ALA A 136 9.87 16.37 10.14
C ALA A 136 10.21 17.71 10.80
N ASP A 137 10.54 17.71 12.10
CA ASP A 137 10.92 18.90 12.87
C ASP A 137 12.23 19.54 12.39
N GLN A 138 13.07 18.78 11.68
CA GLN A 138 14.30 19.30 11.07
C GLN A 138 14.08 20.11 9.79
N PHE A 139 12.90 19.96 9.15
CA PHE A 139 12.56 20.70 7.96
C PHE A 139 12.03 22.09 8.33
N LYS A 140 12.51 23.11 7.64
CA LYS A 140 11.87 24.42 7.64
C LYS A 140 10.59 24.31 6.83
N THR A 141 9.45 24.39 7.49
CA THR A 141 8.14 24.33 6.85
C THR A 141 7.53 25.71 6.71
N ALA A 142 6.80 25.94 5.62
CA ALA A 142 5.96 27.12 5.43
C ALA A 142 4.70 26.71 4.67
N ASP A 143 3.62 27.46 4.87
CA ASP A 143 2.40 27.32 4.08
C ASP A 143 2.63 27.97 2.70
N LEU A 144 3.06 27.16 1.74
CA LEU A 144 3.41 27.63 0.39
C LEU A 144 2.19 27.77 -0.52
N VAL A 145 1.08 27.16 -0.17
CA VAL A 145 -0.17 27.23 -0.94
C VAL A 145 -1.13 28.16 -0.24
N ASN A 146 -1.13 29.41 -0.66
CA ASN A 146 -2.25 30.32 -0.37
C ASN A 146 -3.51 29.78 -1.07
N ARG A 147 -4.62 29.83 -0.33
CA ARG A 147 -5.96 29.36 -0.71
C ARG A 147 -6.43 29.82 -2.08
#